data_afcb4154b4efebfa64df11fd16e80ca9
#
_entry.id   afcb4154b4efebfa64df11fd16e80ca9
#
_cell.length_a   1.000
_cell.length_b   1.000
_cell.length_c   1.000
_cell.angle_alpha   90.00
_cell.angle_beta   90.00
_cell.angle_gamma   90.00
#
_symmetry.space_group_name_H-M   'P 1'
#
loop_
_entity.id
_entity.type
_entity.pdbx_description
1 polymer ?
#
loop_
_entity_poly.entity_id
_entity_poly.type
_entity_poly.pdbx_seq_one_letter_code
_entity_poly.pdbx_strand_id
1 'polypeptide(L)'
;MLSVSKNTIYSGIFFFFVLLSIFVLRPFRNTIAADIGTADLTLFLFIVVFVMLLVNPIYSYIVSRSSQKNLVPYIYGFFIVNLLSFLALNTYMPDSFTIKATFYVWYNIFNFFLVAIFWAMTVNSFNIDGGKKFFGLISACGSLGASCGGFLVDSYLYDKQNLSLLITVLALCLAVYFSSKVELSLIHI
;
A
#
# COMPACT_ATOMS: atom_id res chain seq x y z
N MET A 1 10.06 -6.03 -31.88
CA MET A 1 10.30 -5.13 -30.74
C MET A 1 8.96 -4.79 -30.12
N LEU A 2 8.69 -5.20 -28.88
CA LEU A 2 7.44 -4.89 -28.19
C LEU A 2 7.50 -3.41 -27.77
N SER A 3 6.70 -2.55 -28.41
CA SER A 3 6.53 -1.19 -27.91
C SER A 3 5.79 -1.28 -26.56
N VAL A 4 6.51 -1.04 -25.47
CA VAL A 4 5.91 -0.96 -24.14
C VAL A 4 4.99 0.26 -24.13
N SER A 5 3.71 0.06 -23.87
CA SER A 5 2.75 1.17 -23.84
C SER A 5 3.06 2.12 -22.68
N LYS A 6 2.75 3.41 -22.84
CA LYS A 6 2.89 4.41 -21.76
C LYS A 6 2.16 3.96 -20.48
N ASN A 7 1.00 3.31 -20.63
CA ASN A 7 0.23 2.77 -19.52
C ASN A 7 1.01 1.70 -18.75
N THR A 8 1.75 0.82 -19.42
CA THR A 8 2.59 -0.19 -18.76
C THR A 8 3.68 0.45 -17.91
N ILE A 9 4.33 1.48 -18.43
CA ILE A 9 5.39 2.21 -17.71
C ILE A 9 4.79 2.89 -16.47
N TYR A 10 3.71 3.65 -16.63
CA TYR A 10 3.08 4.36 -15.52
C TYR A 10 2.51 3.40 -14.46
N SER A 11 1.89 2.29 -14.88
CA SER A 11 1.43 1.24 -13.95
C SER A 11 2.60 0.57 -13.22
N GLY A 12 3.72 0.34 -13.88
CA GLY A 12 4.94 -0.20 -13.27
C GLY A 12 5.52 0.74 -12.22
N ILE A 13 5.65 2.04 -12.53
CA ILE A 13 6.13 3.06 -11.59
C ILE A 13 5.14 3.22 -10.42
N PHE A 14 3.85 3.21 -10.69
CA PHE A 14 2.81 3.25 -9.65
C PHE A 14 2.97 2.07 -8.70
N PHE A 15 3.12 0.84 -9.21
CA PHE A 15 3.29 -0.36 -8.37
C PHE A 15 4.62 -0.36 -7.61
N PHE A 16 5.68 0.18 -8.20
CA PHE A 16 6.95 0.40 -7.51
C PHE A 16 6.75 1.21 -6.23
N PHE A 17 6.06 2.36 -6.30
CA PHE A 17 5.82 3.20 -5.13
C PHE A 17 4.84 2.58 -4.13
N VAL A 18 3.86 1.81 -4.59
CA VAL A 18 2.96 1.05 -3.72
C VAL A 18 3.75 0.05 -2.88
N LEU A 19 4.56 -0.80 -3.50
CA LEU A 19 5.33 -1.80 -2.77
C LEU A 19 6.47 -1.19 -1.95
N LEU A 20 7.10 -0.11 -2.44
CA LEU A 20 8.07 0.64 -1.65
C LEU A 20 7.45 1.14 -0.34
N SER A 21 6.25 1.74 -0.40
CA SER A 21 5.56 2.25 0.78
C SER A 21 5.24 1.15 1.81
N ILE A 22 4.81 -0.02 1.33
CA ILE A 22 4.52 -1.17 2.19
C ILE A 22 5.81 -1.69 2.85
N PHE A 23 6.88 -1.87 2.07
CA PHE A 23 8.11 -2.47 2.57
C PHE A 23 8.94 -1.54 3.46
N VAL A 24 8.80 -0.23 3.32
CA VAL A 24 9.38 0.75 4.25
C VAL A 24 8.75 0.65 5.64
N LEU A 25 7.45 0.38 5.75
CA LEU A 25 6.75 0.25 7.04
C LEU A 25 6.80 -1.16 7.64
N ARG A 26 7.10 -2.18 6.84
CA ARG A 26 7.07 -3.58 7.27
C ARG A 26 7.96 -3.88 8.48
N PRO A 27 9.22 -3.41 8.55
CA PRO A 27 10.07 -3.62 9.73
C PRO A 27 9.50 -2.98 10.99
N PHE A 28 8.93 -1.76 10.89
CA PHE A 28 8.27 -1.12 12.02
C PHE A 28 7.12 -1.99 12.59
N ARG A 29 6.26 -2.51 11.72
CA ARG A 29 5.21 -3.45 12.13
C ARG A 29 5.80 -4.72 12.77
N ASN A 30 6.92 -5.23 12.25
CA ASN A 30 7.55 -6.44 12.78
C ASN A 30 8.18 -6.20 14.17
N THR A 31 8.77 -5.02 14.41
CA THR A 31 9.26 -4.62 15.74
C THR A 31 8.11 -4.60 16.75
N ILE A 32 6.97 -4.00 16.39
CA ILE A 32 5.78 -4.01 17.24
C ILE A 32 5.31 -5.45 17.52
N ALA A 33 5.33 -6.33 16.53
CA ALA A 33 4.96 -7.74 16.72
C ALA A 33 5.90 -8.46 17.71
N ALA A 34 7.19 -8.15 17.69
CA ALA A 34 8.17 -8.68 18.62
C ALA A 34 7.95 -8.14 20.04
N ASP A 35 7.62 -6.85 20.19
CA ASP A 35 7.34 -6.21 21.47
C ASP A 35 6.06 -6.77 22.14
N ILE A 36 5.04 -7.12 21.35
CA ILE A 36 3.78 -7.73 21.85
C ILE A 36 4.04 -9.12 22.46
N GLY A 37 5.03 -9.86 21.95
CA GLY A 37 5.33 -11.21 22.41
C GLY A 37 4.43 -12.30 21.80
N THR A 38 4.89 -13.55 21.87
CA THR A 38 4.27 -14.66 21.12
C THR A 38 2.86 -15.04 21.60
N ALA A 39 2.57 -14.89 22.89
CA ALA A 39 1.27 -15.25 23.47
C ALA A 39 0.18 -14.30 23.01
N ASP A 40 0.43 -12.99 23.12
CA ASP A 40 -0.55 -11.97 22.75
C ASP A 40 -0.61 -11.78 21.22
N LEU A 41 0.48 -12.03 20.50
CA LEU A 41 0.54 -11.95 19.05
C LEU A 41 -0.52 -12.84 18.38
N THR A 42 -0.77 -14.03 18.93
CA THR A 42 -1.82 -14.93 18.43
C THR A 42 -3.21 -14.27 18.50
N LEU A 43 -3.51 -13.59 19.61
CA LEU A 43 -4.76 -12.83 19.75
C LEU A 43 -4.84 -11.71 18.72
N PHE A 44 -3.75 -10.96 18.52
CA PHE A 44 -3.70 -9.88 17.50
C PHE A 44 -3.90 -10.40 16.09
N LEU A 45 -3.40 -11.59 15.75
CA LEU A 45 -3.66 -12.22 14.45
C LEU A 45 -5.15 -12.53 14.26
N PHE A 46 -5.84 -13.06 15.29
CA PHE A 46 -7.29 -13.24 15.24
C PHE A 46 -8.03 -11.92 15.08
N ILE A 47 -7.62 -10.85 15.78
CA ILE A 47 -8.19 -9.51 15.62
C ILE A 47 -8.00 -9.03 14.18
N VAL A 48 -6.82 -9.18 13.59
CA VAL A 48 -6.57 -8.83 12.19
C VAL A 48 -7.51 -9.58 11.24
N VAL A 49 -7.65 -10.90 11.40
CA VAL A 49 -8.56 -11.71 10.58
C VAL A 49 -10.00 -11.21 10.71
N PHE A 50 -10.47 -11.00 11.94
CA PHE A 50 -11.82 -10.51 12.19
C PHE A 50 -12.06 -9.13 11.58
N VAL A 51 -11.14 -8.19 11.77
CA VAL A 51 -11.21 -6.85 11.18
C VAL A 51 -11.20 -6.93 9.64
N MET A 52 -10.37 -7.79 9.05
CA MET A 52 -10.34 -7.98 7.60
C MET A 52 -11.64 -8.55 7.05
N LEU A 53 -12.32 -9.44 7.79
CA LEU A 53 -13.65 -9.94 7.41
C LEU A 53 -14.70 -8.82 7.39
N LEU A 54 -14.63 -7.87 8.33
CA LEU A 54 -15.53 -6.72 8.38
C LEU A 54 -15.20 -5.67 7.31
N VAL A 55 -13.93 -5.50 6.98
CA VAL A 55 -13.45 -4.49 6.03
C VAL A 55 -13.66 -4.93 4.58
N ASN A 56 -13.62 -6.22 4.27
CA ASN A 56 -13.82 -6.73 2.91
C ASN A 56 -15.15 -6.32 2.26
N PRO A 57 -16.32 -6.41 2.91
CA PRO A 57 -17.58 -5.91 2.36
C PRO A 57 -17.55 -4.40 2.08
N ILE A 58 -16.92 -3.64 2.98
CA ILE A 58 -16.75 -2.19 2.82
C ILE A 58 -15.89 -1.89 1.59
N TYR A 59 -14.78 -2.60 1.43
CA TYR A 59 -13.94 -2.54 0.23
C TYR A 59 -14.74 -2.81 -1.05
N SER A 60 -15.48 -3.92 -1.09
CA SER A 60 -16.30 -4.30 -2.25
C SER A 60 -17.34 -3.22 -2.58
N TYR A 61 -18.00 -2.66 -1.57
CA TYR A 61 -18.97 -1.57 -1.72
C TYR A 61 -18.32 -0.30 -2.30
N ILE A 62 -17.15 0.11 -1.76
CA ILE A 62 -16.43 1.29 -2.24
C ILE A 62 -16.01 1.10 -3.69
N VAL A 63 -15.40 -0.04 -4.04
CA VAL A 63 -14.93 -0.32 -5.40
C VAL A 63 -16.08 -0.34 -6.40
N SER A 64 -17.23 -0.94 -6.04
CA SER A 64 -18.40 -1.02 -6.93
C SER A 64 -19.10 0.31 -7.19
N ARG A 65 -18.98 1.27 -6.25
CA ARG A 65 -19.65 2.58 -6.32
C ARG A 65 -18.75 3.72 -6.78
N SER A 66 -17.44 3.55 -6.67
CA SER A 66 -16.48 4.62 -6.99
C SER A 66 -16.11 4.61 -8.46
N SER A 67 -16.02 5.80 -9.06
CA SER A 67 -15.38 5.94 -10.36
C SER A 67 -13.91 5.51 -10.26
N GLN A 68 -13.44 4.71 -11.20
CA GLN A 68 -12.07 4.19 -11.21
C GLN A 68 -11.00 5.29 -11.15
N LYS A 69 -11.26 6.46 -11.75
CA LYS A 69 -10.36 7.62 -11.70
C LYS A 69 -10.17 8.19 -10.29
N ASN A 70 -11.21 8.10 -9.46
CA ASN A 70 -11.22 8.68 -8.12
C ASN A 70 -10.85 7.67 -7.03
N LEU A 71 -10.88 6.37 -7.36
CA LEU A 71 -10.68 5.28 -6.41
C LEU A 71 -9.31 5.37 -5.71
N VAL A 72 -8.23 5.50 -6.49
CA VAL A 72 -6.87 5.61 -5.95
C VAL A 72 -6.69 6.90 -5.13
N PRO A 73 -6.99 8.11 -5.63
CA PRO A 73 -6.82 9.34 -4.86
C PRO A 73 -7.58 9.33 -3.54
N TYR A 74 -8.83 8.84 -3.50
CA TYR A 74 -9.62 8.82 -2.27
C TYR A 74 -9.07 7.84 -1.24
N ILE A 75 -8.78 6.60 -1.65
CA ILE A 75 -8.33 5.58 -0.70
C ILE A 75 -6.90 5.82 -0.25
N TYR A 76 -6.00 6.16 -1.17
CA TYR A 76 -4.61 6.47 -0.80
C TYR A 76 -4.52 7.78 -0.01
N GLY A 77 -5.34 8.78 -0.34
CA GLY A 77 -5.49 10.00 0.43
C GLY A 77 -5.94 9.73 1.87
N PHE A 78 -6.93 8.86 2.06
CA PHE A 78 -7.34 8.40 3.39
C PHE A 78 -6.17 7.78 4.16
N PHE A 79 -5.38 6.90 3.53
CA PHE A 79 -4.22 6.30 4.18
C PHE A 79 -3.09 7.30 4.46
N ILE A 80 -2.88 8.29 3.60
CA ILE A 80 -1.93 9.39 3.84
C ILE A 80 -2.32 10.17 5.11
N VAL A 81 -3.60 10.51 5.27
CA VAL A 81 -4.08 11.20 6.49
C VAL A 81 -3.86 10.33 7.73
N ASN A 82 -4.14 9.02 7.65
CA ASN A 82 -3.87 8.09 8.76
C ASN A 82 -2.38 8.03 9.11
N LEU A 83 -1.48 7.97 8.11
CA LEU A 83 -0.03 7.97 8.33
C LEU A 83 0.45 9.24 9.02
N LEU A 84 -0.06 10.41 8.61
CA LEU A 84 0.24 11.68 9.27
C LEU A 84 -0.28 11.71 10.71
N SER A 85 -1.44 11.11 10.98
CA SER A 85 -1.96 10.93 12.32
C SER A 85 -1.07 10.01 13.17
N PHE A 86 -0.61 8.89 12.63
CA PHE A 86 0.35 8.03 13.31
C PHE A 86 1.68 8.70 13.55
N LEU A 87 2.16 9.50 12.61
CA LEU A 87 3.38 10.29 12.78
C LEU A 87 3.25 11.26 13.96
N ALA A 88 2.14 11.98 14.05
CA ALA A 88 1.87 12.86 15.18
C ALA A 88 1.78 12.08 16.51
N LEU A 89 0.97 11.00 16.55
CA LEU A 89 0.81 10.19 17.74
C LEU A 89 2.13 9.55 18.20
N ASN A 90 2.93 9.02 17.27
CA ASN A 90 4.24 8.44 17.59
C ASN A 90 5.26 9.49 18.10
N THR A 91 5.11 10.74 17.66
CA THR A 91 5.97 11.85 18.13
C THR A 91 5.61 12.28 19.56
N TYR A 92 4.30 12.34 19.89
CA TYR A 92 3.85 12.80 21.20
C TYR A 92 3.80 11.66 22.24
N MET A 93 3.58 10.43 21.83
CA MET A 93 3.40 9.26 22.71
C MET A 93 4.11 8.02 22.15
N PRO A 94 5.46 8.02 22.02
CA PRO A 94 6.22 6.97 21.32
C PRO A 94 6.10 5.58 21.98
N ASP A 95 5.90 5.53 23.30
CA ASP A 95 5.85 4.28 24.08
C ASP A 95 4.44 3.75 24.32
N SER A 96 3.41 4.39 23.74
CA SER A 96 2.03 3.96 23.93
C SER A 96 1.77 2.61 23.28
N PHE A 97 1.51 1.58 24.10
CA PHE A 97 1.12 0.25 23.65
C PHE A 97 -0.12 0.28 22.75
N THR A 98 -1.12 1.11 23.10
CA THR A 98 -2.37 1.25 22.32
C THR A 98 -2.10 1.76 20.91
N ILE A 99 -1.20 2.75 20.74
CA ILE A 99 -0.85 3.29 19.42
C ILE A 99 -0.13 2.22 18.60
N LYS A 100 0.83 1.52 19.19
CA LYS A 100 1.57 0.42 18.55
C LYS A 100 0.62 -0.71 18.13
N ALA A 101 -0.25 -1.16 19.01
CA ALA A 101 -1.24 -2.20 18.76
C ALA A 101 -2.22 -1.80 17.63
N THR A 102 -2.73 -0.56 17.66
CA THR A 102 -3.60 -0.03 16.61
C THR A 102 -2.88 0.02 15.27
N PHE A 103 -1.62 0.49 15.25
CA PHE A 103 -0.81 0.50 14.04
C PHE A 103 -0.59 -0.91 13.48
N TYR A 104 -0.37 -1.91 14.32
CA TYR A 104 -0.19 -3.29 13.89
C TYR A 104 -1.41 -3.81 13.11
N VAL A 105 -2.61 -3.62 13.65
CA VAL A 105 -3.86 -4.03 12.97
C VAL A 105 -4.08 -3.21 11.70
N TRP A 106 -3.94 -1.89 11.80
CA TRP A 106 -4.11 -0.96 10.70
C TRP A 106 -3.16 -1.24 9.52
N TYR A 107 -1.90 -1.59 9.79
CA TYR A 107 -0.93 -1.91 8.73
C TYR A 107 -1.36 -3.07 7.83
N ASN A 108 -2.03 -4.08 8.38
CA ASN A 108 -2.54 -5.20 7.58
C ASN A 108 -3.67 -4.75 6.64
N ILE A 109 -4.55 -3.86 7.12
CA ILE A 109 -5.61 -3.25 6.31
C ILE A 109 -4.98 -2.39 5.20
N PHE A 110 -4.04 -1.53 5.56
CA PHE A 110 -3.27 -0.69 4.65
C PHE A 110 -2.63 -1.50 3.52
N ASN A 111 -1.88 -2.55 3.86
CA ASN A 111 -1.22 -3.43 2.89
C ASN A 111 -2.23 -4.06 1.92
N PHE A 112 -3.32 -4.62 2.44
CA PHE A 112 -4.37 -5.24 1.64
C PHE A 112 -4.99 -4.24 0.65
N PHE A 113 -5.43 -3.08 1.14
CA PHE A 113 -6.11 -2.09 0.31
C PHE A 113 -5.20 -1.52 -0.78
N LEU A 114 -3.96 -1.19 -0.47
CA LEU A 114 -3.05 -0.63 -1.45
C LEU A 114 -2.87 -1.57 -2.65
N VAL A 115 -2.61 -2.85 -2.37
CA VAL A 115 -2.39 -3.85 -3.41
C VAL A 115 -3.69 -4.16 -4.16
N ALA A 116 -4.81 -4.32 -3.44
CA ALA A 116 -6.10 -4.63 -4.03
C ALA A 116 -6.60 -3.50 -4.97
N ILE A 117 -6.49 -2.25 -4.54
CA ILE A 117 -6.87 -1.08 -5.34
C ILE A 117 -5.96 -0.92 -6.56
N PHE A 118 -4.65 -1.12 -6.38
CA PHE A 118 -3.70 -1.11 -7.48
C PHE A 118 -4.13 -2.12 -8.57
N TRP A 119 -4.40 -3.37 -8.20
CA TRP A 119 -4.81 -4.40 -9.17
C TRP A 119 -6.19 -4.13 -9.76
N ALA A 120 -7.15 -3.66 -8.96
CA ALA A 120 -8.47 -3.28 -9.46
C ALA A 120 -8.39 -2.21 -10.56
N MET A 121 -7.54 -1.20 -10.39
CA MET A 121 -7.30 -0.16 -11.40
C MET A 121 -6.54 -0.72 -12.61
N THR A 122 -5.48 -1.51 -12.37
CA THR A 122 -4.59 -2.00 -13.42
C THR A 122 -5.32 -2.96 -14.36
N VAL A 123 -6.11 -3.91 -13.83
CA VAL A 123 -6.89 -4.86 -14.66
C VAL A 123 -7.84 -4.12 -15.60
N ASN A 124 -8.45 -3.03 -15.13
CA ASN A 124 -9.39 -2.23 -15.93
C ASN A 124 -8.69 -1.28 -16.93
N SER A 125 -7.37 -1.15 -16.86
CA SER A 125 -6.58 -0.29 -17.76
C SER A 125 -5.99 -1.05 -18.95
N PHE A 126 -6.12 -2.37 -19.00
CA PHE A 126 -5.57 -3.22 -20.06
C PHE A 126 -6.61 -4.15 -20.65
N ASN A 127 -6.58 -4.32 -21.98
CA ASN A 127 -7.34 -5.37 -22.66
C ASN A 127 -6.77 -6.76 -22.32
N ILE A 128 -7.61 -7.78 -22.31
CA ILE A 128 -7.29 -9.16 -21.89
C ILE A 128 -6.04 -9.70 -22.58
N ASP A 129 -5.88 -9.46 -23.89
CA ASP A 129 -4.75 -9.96 -24.67
C ASP A 129 -3.44 -9.19 -24.43
N GLY A 130 -3.51 -7.89 -24.13
CA GLY A 130 -2.37 -7.06 -23.77
C GLY A 130 -1.93 -7.25 -22.33
N GLY A 131 -2.88 -7.48 -21.42
CA GLY A 131 -2.64 -7.59 -19.97
C GLY A 131 -1.66 -8.70 -19.62
N LYS A 132 -1.81 -9.89 -20.19
CA LYS A 132 -0.94 -11.05 -19.92
C LYS A 132 0.53 -10.79 -20.17
N LYS A 133 0.88 -9.97 -21.18
CA LYS A 133 2.27 -9.64 -21.52
C LYS A 133 2.91 -8.62 -20.59
N PHE A 134 2.10 -7.71 -20.05
CA PHE A 134 2.62 -6.55 -19.31
C PHE A 134 2.54 -6.72 -17.79
N PHE A 135 1.67 -7.60 -17.28
CA PHE A 135 1.56 -7.85 -15.84
C PHE A 135 2.87 -8.37 -15.22
N GLY A 136 3.63 -9.20 -15.95
CA GLY A 136 4.95 -9.64 -15.50
C GLY A 136 5.93 -8.46 -15.33
N LEU A 137 5.95 -7.51 -16.28
CA LEU A 137 6.80 -6.33 -16.20
C LEU A 137 6.38 -5.40 -15.06
N ILE A 138 5.06 -5.17 -14.91
CA ILE A 138 4.51 -4.37 -13.81
C ILE A 138 4.86 -4.99 -12.46
N SER A 139 4.70 -6.32 -12.32
CA SER A 139 5.08 -7.06 -11.11
C SER A 139 6.57 -6.97 -10.81
N ALA A 140 7.43 -7.03 -11.83
CA ALA A 140 8.88 -6.85 -11.67
C ALA A 140 9.22 -5.44 -11.13
N CYS A 141 8.56 -4.38 -11.64
CA CYS A 141 8.71 -3.03 -11.10
C CYS A 141 8.29 -2.96 -9.62
N GLY A 142 7.19 -3.62 -9.26
CA GLY A 142 6.76 -3.73 -7.86
C GLY A 142 7.80 -4.44 -6.98
N SER A 143 8.35 -5.57 -7.45
CA SER A 143 9.42 -6.28 -6.73
C SER A 143 10.66 -5.42 -6.52
N LEU A 144 11.04 -4.59 -7.50
CA LEU A 144 12.11 -3.60 -7.33
C LEU A 144 11.74 -2.57 -6.25
N GLY A 145 10.49 -2.08 -6.23
CA GLY A 145 10.00 -1.18 -5.17
C GLY A 145 10.10 -1.80 -3.78
N ALA A 146 9.69 -3.07 -3.64
CA ALA A 146 9.81 -3.83 -2.40
C ALA A 146 11.27 -3.97 -1.95
N SER A 147 12.17 -4.34 -2.87
CA SER A 147 13.60 -4.47 -2.60
C SER A 147 14.24 -3.14 -2.20
N CYS A 148 13.91 -2.05 -2.91
CA CYS A 148 14.36 -0.71 -2.56
C CYS A 148 13.85 -0.28 -1.18
N GLY A 149 12.58 -0.56 -0.86
CA GLY A 149 12.00 -0.27 0.45
C GLY A 149 12.72 -1.00 1.58
N GLY A 150 12.97 -2.31 1.41
CA GLY A 150 13.72 -3.10 2.38
C GLY A 150 15.15 -2.60 2.56
N PHE A 151 15.86 -2.30 1.46
CA PHE A 151 17.22 -1.75 1.48
C PHE A 151 17.28 -0.38 2.19
N LEU A 152 16.34 0.51 1.91
CA LEU A 152 16.28 1.82 2.57
C LEU A 152 16.13 1.68 4.09
N VAL A 153 15.32 0.73 4.55
CA VAL A 153 15.14 0.53 5.99
C VAL A 153 16.41 -0.03 6.61
N ASP A 154 16.98 -1.07 6.03
CA ASP A 154 18.18 -1.71 6.55
C ASP A 154 19.36 -0.73 6.63
N SER A 155 19.55 0.08 5.58
CA SER A 155 20.69 0.99 5.48
C SER A 155 20.54 2.32 6.23
N TYR A 156 19.32 2.86 6.35
CA TYR A 156 19.14 4.26 6.77
C TYR A 156 18.01 4.50 7.78
N LEU A 157 17.03 3.61 7.89
CA LEU A 157 15.77 3.87 8.59
C LEU A 157 15.52 2.94 9.78
N TYR A 158 16.44 2.02 10.10
CA TYR A 158 16.25 0.94 11.09
C TYR A 158 15.61 1.45 12.40
N ASP A 159 16.13 2.53 12.99
CA ASP A 159 15.60 3.13 14.24
C ASP A 159 14.83 4.44 14.02
N LYS A 160 14.52 4.79 12.76
CA LYS A 160 13.92 6.09 12.42
C LYS A 160 12.47 5.94 11.98
N GLN A 161 11.60 5.48 12.90
CA GLN A 161 10.18 5.20 12.63
C GLN A 161 9.44 6.40 12.01
N ASN A 162 9.61 7.60 12.56
CA ASN A 162 8.98 8.82 12.04
C ASN A 162 9.43 9.15 10.61
N LEU A 163 10.71 8.91 10.29
CA LEU A 163 11.22 9.11 8.94
C LEU A 163 10.65 8.07 7.97
N SER A 164 10.47 6.82 8.42
CA SER A 164 9.80 5.77 7.65
C SER A 164 8.36 6.13 7.32
N LEU A 165 7.61 6.69 8.28
CA LEU A 165 6.25 7.20 8.06
C LEU A 165 6.24 8.32 7.01
N LEU A 166 7.16 9.31 7.10
CA LEU A 166 7.26 10.40 6.12
C LEU A 166 7.61 9.91 4.72
N ILE A 167 8.58 9.01 4.60
CA ILE A 167 8.97 8.43 3.29
C ILE A 167 7.79 7.66 2.69
N THR A 168 7.01 6.95 3.51
CA THR A 168 5.80 6.27 3.07
C THR A 168 4.74 7.25 2.55
N VAL A 169 4.53 8.37 3.24
CA VAL A 169 3.61 9.44 2.76
C VAL A 169 4.07 9.97 1.40
N LEU A 170 5.36 10.27 1.24
CA LEU A 170 5.91 10.73 -0.05
C LEU A 170 5.75 9.67 -1.15
N ALA A 171 6.02 8.40 -0.85
CA ALA A 171 5.84 7.31 -1.80
C ALA A 171 4.37 7.17 -2.22
N LEU A 172 3.41 7.28 -1.30
CA LEU A 172 1.99 7.27 -1.64
C LEU A 172 1.56 8.48 -2.47
N CYS A 173 2.07 9.68 -2.19
CA CYS A 173 1.80 10.85 -3.02
C CYS A 173 2.29 10.63 -4.47
N LEU A 174 3.49 10.05 -4.64
CA LEU A 174 4.01 9.69 -5.96
C LEU A 174 3.17 8.58 -6.60
N ALA A 175 2.74 7.57 -5.85
CA ALA A 175 1.84 6.54 -6.33
C ALA A 175 0.52 7.13 -6.87
N VAL A 176 -0.11 8.05 -6.14
CA VAL A 176 -1.31 8.78 -6.59
C VAL A 176 -1.02 9.60 -7.85
N TYR A 177 0.10 10.30 -7.90
CA TYR A 177 0.49 11.07 -9.08
C TYR A 177 0.64 10.18 -10.31
N PHE A 178 1.36 9.05 -10.22
CA PHE A 178 1.54 8.16 -11.35
C PHE A 178 0.27 7.40 -11.72
N SER A 179 -0.60 7.08 -10.77
CA SER A 179 -1.91 6.49 -11.06
C SER A 179 -2.78 7.40 -11.93
N SER A 180 -2.70 8.72 -11.74
CA SER A 180 -3.44 9.69 -12.55
C SER A 180 -2.97 9.78 -14.01
N LYS A 181 -1.77 9.28 -14.32
CA LYS A 181 -1.21 9.20 -15.69
C LYS A 181 -1.59 7.93 -16.42
N VAL A 182 -2.14 6.93 -15.72
CA VAL A 182 -2.62 5.69 -16.32
C VAL A 182 -3.96 5.96 -16.99
N GLU A 183 -4.02 5.84 -18.32
CA GLU A 183 -5.24 5.97 -19.08
C GLU A 183 -6.11 4.72 -18.89
N LEU A 184 -7.32 4.92 -18.39
CA LEU A 184 -8.30 3.85 -18.27
C LEU A 184 -8.83 3.52 -19.66
N SER A 185 -8.74 2.24 -20.04
CA SER A 185 -9.40 1.76 -21.26
C SER A 185 -10.90 1.86 -21.04
N LEU A 186 -11.53 2.79 -21.74
CA LEU A 186 -13.00 2.88 -21.77
C LEU A 186 -13.50 1.71 -22.62
N ILE A 187 -13.52 0.52 -22.06
CA ILE A 187 -14.31 -0.57 -22.60
C ILE A 187 -15.75 -0.24 -22.24
N HIS A 188 -16.47 0.39 -23.18
CA HIS A 188 -17.91 0.42 -23.11
C HIS A 188 -18.42 -1.03 -23.20
N ILE A 189 -18.88 -1.56 -22.06
CA ILE A 189 -19.79 -2.70 -22.03
C ILE A 189 -21.20 -2.16 -22.26
#